data_36c5078bd22f769e7aedcf7ef59b3dd4
#
_entry.id   36c5078bd22f769e7aedcf7ef59b3dd4
#
_cell.length_a   1.000
_cell.length_b   1.000
_cell.length_c   1.000
_cell.angle_alpha   90.00
_cell.angle_beta   90.00
_cell.angle_gamma   90.00
#
_symmetry.space_group_name_H-M   'P 1'
#
loop_
_entity.id
_entity.type
_entity.pdbx_description
1 polymer ?
#
loop_
_entity_poly.entity_id
_entity_poly.type
_entity_poly.pdbx_seq_one_letter_code
_entity_poly.pdbx_strand_id
1 'polypeptide(L)'
;LNKDILFFRLINLVTITLSLFVNVLWHIKRFDSVLVVTNPPSLPYFTVFSCWLTRANCILLVHDLYPNLLVAVGKLRLRNLLTRLMNKINKIMFNRLKHVVVIGRDMRDLIASSFSKEEVTVITNWSDCRDIVPIPKEQNALLSEYQLRDKFILQYAGNIGYPNDVESIVESATQLSKEEGIHFLFIGAGAKKKWLDAEVTNRSLKNILILPSRSREDQVNFLNACDVALVSLVDGMKGISVPSRIYNILAAGKPIIAITEPSTELALVVEEQNIGWIVPPHNPEALVKVIREAYVNKDQLAPMGMRARIAAEEKYTFECKLQSFQTLLQNL
;
A
#
# COMPACT_ATOMS: atom_id res chain seq x y z
N LEU A 1 11.02 7.50 -22.77
CA LEU A 1 9.73 7.66 -23.46
C LEU A 1 8.72 8.28 -22.51
N ASN A 2 7.85 9.16 -23.03
CA ASN A 2 6.88 9.88 -22.21
C ASN A 2 5.89 8.89 -21.54
N LYS A 3 5.88 8.87 -20.19
CA LYS A 3 5.07 7.93 -19.39
C LYS A 3 3.56 8.26 -19.37
N ASP A 4 3.16 9.40 -19.93
CA ASP A 4 1.76 9.83 -19.95
C ASP A 4 0.97 9.29 -21.15
N ILE A 5 1.67 8.82 -22.17
CA ILE A 5 1.06 8.26 -23.37
C ILE A 5 0.98 6.74 -23.26
N LEU A 6 -0.24 6.18 -23.35
CA LEU A 6 -0.52 4.74 -23.23
C LEU A 6 0.35 3.88 -24.17
N PHE A 7 0.57 4.33 -25.39
CA PHE A 7 1.40 3.65 -26.38
C PHE A 7 2.85 3.49 -25.90
N PHE A 8 3.46 4.55 -25.35
CA PHE A 8 4.82 4.48 -24.81
C PHE A 8 4.91 3.64 -23.53
N ARG A 9 3.83 3.60 -22.74
CA ARG A 9 3.75 2.67 -21.59
C ARG A 9 3.78 1.21 -22.04
N LEU A 10 3.05 0.88 -23.12
CA LEU A 10 3.06 -0.48 -23.68
C LEU A 10 4.43 -0.85 -24.26
N ILE A 11 5.06 0.04 -25.01
CA ILE A 11 6.42 -0.18 -25.53
C ILE A 11 7.40 -0.40 -24.37
N ASN A 12 7.37 0.46 -23.35
CA ASN A 12 8.23 0.30 -22.18
C ASN A 12 7.98 -1.02 -21.46
N LEU A 13 6.73 -1.43 -21.29
CA LEU A 13 6.38 -2.72 -20.70
C LEU A 13 6.97 -3.89 -21.48
N VAL A 14 6.80 -3.88 -22.80
CA VAL A 14 7.32 -4.95 -23.70
C VAL A 14 8.84 -4.97 -23.70
N THR A 15 9.50 -3.83 -23.85
CA THR A 15 10.97 -3.76 -23.91
C THR A 15 11.61 -4.16 -22.58
N ILE A 16 11.08 -3.70 -21.44
CA ILE A 16 11.56 -4.11 -20.11
C ILE A 16 11.35 -5.60 -19.93
N THR A 17 10.16 -6.12 -20.27
CA THR A 17 9.85 -7.55 -20.12
C THR A 17 10.79 -8.42 -20.96
N LEU A 18 11.01 -8.08 -22.24
CA LEU A 18 11.92 -8.82 -23.10
C LEU A 18 13.36 -8.73 -22.63
N SER A 19 13.84 -7.56 -22.23
CA SER A 19 15.19 -7.38 -21.70
C SER A 19 15.40 -8.22 -20.44
N LEU A 20 14.47 -8.18 -19.50
CA LEU A 20 14.54 -8.99 -18.27
C LEU A 20 14.46 -10.49 -18.59
N PHE A 21 13.61 -10.92 -19.52
CA PHE A 21 13.50 -12.31 -19.94
C PHE A 21 14.81 -12.84 -20.51
N VAL A 22 15.45 -12.11 -21.44
CA VAL A 22 16.74 -12.48 -22.01
C VAL A 22 17.81 -12.54 -20.91
N ASN A 23 17.90 -11.53 -20.04
CA ASN A 23 18.83 -11.51 -18.94
C ASN A 23 18.65 -12.71 -17.99
N VAL A 24 17.41 -12.99 -17.62
CA VAL A 24 17.04 -14.11 -16.75
C VAL A 24 17.50 -15.44 -17.38
N LEU A 25 17.20 -15.67 -18.65
CA LEU A 25 17.63 -16.90 -19.36
C LEU A 25 19.16 -17.06 -19.42
N TRP A 26 19.90 -15.97 -19.58
CA TRP A 26 21.36 -16.04 -19.71
C TRP A 26 22.08 -16.26 -18.38
N HIS A 27 21.48 -15.87 -17.25
CA HIS A 27 22.11 -15.91 -15.94
C HIS A 27 21.64 -17.06 -15.05
N ILE A 28 20.42 -17.59 -15.27
CA ILE A 28 19.88 -18.69 -14.46
C ILE A 28 20.58 -20.00 -14.84
N LYS A 29 21.16 -20.64 -13.83
CA LYS A 29 21.74 -21.99 -13.93
C LYS A 29 20.81 -23.02 -13.35
N ARG A 30 21.06 -24.29 -13.68
CA ARG A 30 20.36 -25.42 -13.10
C ARG A 30 20.55 -25.45 -11.58
N PHE A 31 19.45 -25.65 -10.86
CA PHE A 31 19.36 -25.67 -9.39
C PHE A 31 19.51 -24.31 -8.69
N ASP A 32 19.62 -23.22 -9.42
CA ASP A 32 19.53 -21.90 -8.80
C ASP A 32 18.17 -21.70 -8.12
N SER A 33 18.14 -20.86 -7.09
CA SER A 33 16.90 -20.34 -6.51
C SER A 33 16.69 -18.89 -6.94
N VAL A 34 15.59 -18.63 -7.65
CA VAL A 34 15.29 -17.33 -8.26
C VAL A 34 14.10 -16.71 -7.52
N LEU A 35 14.34 -15.58 -6.85
CA LEU A 35 13.28 -14.77 -6.27
C LEU A 35 12.80 -13.74 -7.29
N VAL A 36 11.52 -13.79 -7.65
CA VAL A 36 10.89 -12.85 -8.58
C VAL A 36 9.75 -12.11 -7.89
N VAL A 37 9.55 -10.84 -8.27
CA VAL A 37 8.47 -9.98 -7.75
C VAL A 37 7.39 -9.74 -8.80
N THR A 38 6.18 -9.37 -8.39
CA THR A 38 5.05 -9.09 -9.31
C THR A 38 5.11 -7.73 -10.02
N ASN A 39 6.21 -7.01 -9.94
CA ASN A 39 6.40 -5.72 -10.61
C ASN A 39 7.63 -5.73 -11.53
N PRO A 40 7.48 -5.58 -12.85
CA PRO A 40 6.24 -5.40 -13.62
C PRO A 40 5.37 -6.68 -13.66
N PRO A 41 4.04 -6.56 -13.88
CA PRO A 41 3.11 -7.69 -13.79
C PRO A 41 3.39 -8.87 -14.72
N SER A 42 4.11 -8.63 -15.81
CA SER A 42 4.52 -9.66 -16.79
C SER A 42 5.74 -10.48 -16.35
N LEU A 43 6.58 -9.94 -15.48
CA LEU A 43 7.87 -10.54 -15.10
C LEU A 43 7.75 -11.95 -14.51
N PRO A 44 6.79 -12.26 -13.60
CA PRO A 44 6.67 -13.60 -13.02
C PRO A 44 6.47 -14.70 -14.07
N TYR A 45 5.66 -14.46 -15.10
CA TYR A 45 5.37 -15.46 -16.12
C TYR A 45 6.61 -15.89 -16.90
N PHE A 46 7.42 -14.93 -17.31
CA PHE A 46 8.67 -15.20 -18.05
C PHE A 46 9.73 -15.82 -17.15
N THR A 47 9.85 -15.37 -15.91
CA THR A 47 10.80 -15.94 -14.94
C THR A 47 10.45 -17.38 -14.61
N VAL A 48 9.17 -17.69 -14.32
CA VAL A 48 8.72 -19.06 -14.06
C VAL A 48 8.95 -19.95 -15.27
N PHE A 49 8.70 -19.46 -16.48
CA PHE A 49 8.98 -20.19 -17.71
C PHE A 49 10.49 -20.48 -17.88
N SER A 50 11.35 -19.49 -17.62
CA SER A 50 12.81 -19.64 -17.68
C SER A 50 13.31 -20.64 -16.63
N CYS A 51 12.82 -20.56 -15.39
CA CYS A 51 13.16 -21.51 -14.33
C CYS A 51 12.73 -22.93 -14.68
N TRP A 52 11.57 -23.08 -15.31
CA TRP A 52 11.12 -24.39 -15.79
C TRP A 52 12.06 -24.98 -16.87
N LEU A 53 12.51 -24.16 -17.83
CA LEU A 53 13.46 -24.61 -18.86
C LEU A 53 14.82 -25.00 -18.27
N THR A 54 15.33 -24.24 -17.30
CA THR A 54 16.66 -24.44 -16.70
C THR A 54 16.64 -25.41 -15.52
N ARG A 55 15.47 -25.87 -15.07
CA ARG A 55 15.28 -26.64 -13.83
C ARG A 55 15.75 -25.91 -12.57
N ALA A 56 15.60 -24.61 -12.54
CA ALA A 56 15.82 -23.76 -11.38
C ALA A 56 14.56 -23.68 -10.50
N ASN A 57 14.74 -23.41 -9.20
CA ASN A 57 13.65 -23.14 -8.28
C ASN A 57 13.15 -21.72 -8.45
N CYS A 58 11.83 -21.50 -8.57
CA CYS A 58 11.25 -20.18 -8.64
C CYS A 58 10.44 -19.89 -7.39
N ILE A 59 10.76 -18.75 -6.74
CA ILE A 59 10.07 -18.21 -5.57
C ILE A 59 9.42 -16.90 -6.00
N LEU A 60 8.11 -16.76 -5.78
CA LEU A 60 7.38 -15.54 -6.15
C LEU A 60 7.05 -14.72 -4.92
N LEU A 61 7.52 -13.45 -4.89
CA LEU A 61 7.08 -12.45 -3.93
C LEU A 61 5.93 -11.64 -4.54
N VAL A 62 4.74 -11.80 -3.97
CA VAL A 62 3.50 -11.17 -4.45
C VAL A 62 3.27 -9.86 -3.70
N HIS A 63 3.36 -8.74 -4.42
CA HIS A 63 2.95 -7.42 -3.93
C HIS A 63 1.50 -7.10 -4.32
N ASP A 64 1.14 -7.40 -5.56
CA ASP A 64 -0.20 -7.17 -6.11
C ASP A 64 -0.65 -8.41 -6.88
N LEU A 65 -1.91 -8.80 -6.72
CA LEU A 65 -2.48 -9.95 -7.40
C LEU A 65 -3.28 -9.54 -8.65
N TYR A 66 -2.73 -9.84 -9.82
CA TYR A 66 -3.41 -9.65 -11.12
C TYR A 66 -4.08 -10.94 -11.58
N PRO A 67 -5.27 -10.88 -12.21
CA PRO A 67 -6.03 -9.71 -12.65
C PRO A 67 -6.93 -9.10 -11.56
N ASN A 68 -6.96 -9.63 -10.34
CA ASN A 68 -7.85 -9.24 -9.25
C ASN A 68 -7.80 -7.73 -8.97
N LEU A 69 -6.61 -7.14 -8.96
CA LEU A 69 -6.43 -5.70 -8.79
C LEU A 69 -7.19 -4.89 -9.86
N LEU A 70 -7.12 -5.31 -11.13
CA LEU A 70 -7.82 -4.62 -12.23
C LEU A 70 -9.34 -4.77 -12.13
N VAL A 71 -9.81 -5.87 -11.55
CA VAL A 71 -11.24 -6.09 -11.28
C VAL A 71 -11.70 -5.21 -10.12
N ALA A 72 -10.97 -5.18 -9.01
CA ALA A 72 -11.30 -4.37 -7.84
C ALA A 72 -11.39 -2.87 -8.17
N VAL A 73 -10.47 -2.37 -9.02
CA VAL A 73 -10.51 -0.95 -9.46
C VAL A 73 -11.45 -0.71 -10.67
N GLY A 74 -12.29 -1.68 -11.06
CA GLY A 74 -13.30 -1.52 -12.12
C GLY A 74 -12.75 -1.45 -13.55
N LYS A 75 -11.48 -1.78 -13.79
CA LYS A 75 -10.86 -1.77 -15.13
C LYS A 75 -11.12 -3.06 -15.92
N LEU A 76 -11.40 -4.14 -15.24
CA LEU A 76 -11.83 -5.42 -15.82
C LEU A 76 -13.08 -5.94 -15.12
N ARG A 77 -13.83 -6.82 -15.79
CA ARG A 77 -14.97 -7.54 -15.19
C ARG A 77 -14.56 -8.98 -14.90
N LEU A 78 -15.01 -9.54 -13.76
CA LEU A 78 -14.74 -10.93 -13.36
C LEU A 78 -15.08 -11.95 -14.46
N ARG A 79 -16.19 -11.74 -15.16
CA ARG A 79 -16.68 -12.65 -16.22
C ARG A 79 -16.04 -12.42 -17.59
N ASN A 80 -15.13 -11.45 -17.73
CA ASN A 80 -14.45 -11.19 -19.00
C ASN A 80 -13.57 -12.37 -19.41
N LEU A 81 -13.53 -12.67 -20.71
CA LEU A 81 -12.69 -13.74 -21.27
C LEU A 81 -11.21 -13.54 -20.91
N LEU A 82 -10.72 -12.28 -20.97
CA LEU A 82 -9.36 -11.94 -20.59
C LEU A 82 -9.06 -12.27 -19.13
N THR A 83 -9.97 -11.92 -18.21
CA THR A 83 -9.83 -12.24 -16.77
C THR A 83 -9.77 -13.76 -16.55
N ARG A 84 -10.63 -14.53 -17.24
CA ARG A 84 -10.62 -16.00 -17.16
C ARG A 84 -9.32 -16.59 -17.69
N LEU A 85 -8.83 -16.07 -18.82
CA LEU A 85 -7.56 -16.51 -19.40
C LEU A 85 -6.38 -16.22 -18.47
N MET A 86 -6.31 -15.00 -17.91
CA MET A 86 -5.27 -14.63 -16.95
C MET A 86 -5.31 -15.51 -15.70
N ASN A 87 -6.49 -15.81 -15.15
CA ASN A 87 -6.63 -16.71 -14.00
C ASN A 87 -6.18 -18.15 -14.33
N LYS A 88 -6.45 -18.63 -15.56
CA LYS A 88 -5.94 -19.93 -16.00
C LYS A 88 -4.42 -19.97 -16.11
N ILE A 89 -3.84 -18.91 -16.67
CA ILE A 89 -2.38 -18.75 -16.76
C ILE A 89 -1.77 -18.66 -15.34
N ASN A 90 -2.37 -17.89 -14.44
CA ASN A 90 -1.96 -17.81 -13.04
C ASN A 90 -1.95 -19.18 -12.37
N LYS A 91 -3.01 -19.97 -12.54
CA LYS A 91 -3.07 -21.33 -11.98
C LYS A 91 -1.91 -22.20 -12.45
N ILE A 92 -1.57 -22.13 -13.73
CA ILE A 92 -0.41 -22.87 -14.30
C ILE A 92 0.89 -22.33 -13.70
N MET A 93 1.03 -21.01 -13.59
CA MET A 93 2.22 -20.36 -13.02
C MET A 93 2.41 -20.73 -11.55
N PHE A 94 1.37 -20.57 -10.71
CA PHE A 94 1.44 -20.88 -9.28
C PHE A 94 1.77 -22.36 -9.01
N ASN A 95 1.27 -23.29 -9.82
CA ASN A 95 1.59 -24.72 -9.71
C ASN A 95 3.05 -25.04 -10.03
N ARG A 96 3.78 -24.15 -10.69
CA ARG A 96 5.20 -24.34 -11.04
C ARG A 96 6.18 -23.65 -10.08
N LEU A 97 5.65 -22.84 -9.17
CA LEU A 97 6.46 -22.18 -8.17
C LEU A 97 6.91 -23.16 -7.10
N LYS A 98 8.17 -23.09 -6.70
CA LYS A 98 8.69 -23.82 -5.55
C LYS A 98 8.04 -23.28 -4.27
N HIS A 99 7.97 -21.94 -4.14
CA HIS A 99 7.39 -21.28 -2.97
C HIS A 99 6.76 -19.93 -3.34
N VAL A 100 5.80 -19.48 -2.52
CA VAL A 100 5.16 -18.16 -2.66
C VAL A 100 5.34 -17.37 -1.37
N VAL A 101 5.83 -16.14 -1.50
CA VAL A 101 5.88 -15.17 -0.41
C VAL A 101 4.84 -14.09 -0.68
N VAL A 102 4.08 -13.75 0.33
CA VAL A 102 3.06 -12.69 0.27
C VAL A 102 3.29 -11.67 1.36
N ILE A 103 2.75 -10.47 1.17
CA ILE A 103 2.95 -9.35 2.10
C ILE A 103 1.79 -9.13 3.08
N GLY A 104 0.79 -10.01 3.08
CA GLY A 104 -0.35 -9.98 3.99
C GLY A 104 -0.99 -11.34 4.22
N ARG A 105 -1.63 -11.52 5.39
CA ARG A 105 -2.31 -12.76 5.77
C ARG A 105 -3.55 -13.03 4.91
N ASP A 106 -4.31 -11.99 4.63
CA ASP A 106 -5.45 -12.02 3.72
C ASP A 106 -5.04 -12.42 2.29
N MET A 107 -3.87 -11.99 1.86
CA MET A 107 -3.30 -12.39 0.56
C MET A 107 -2.88 -13.86 0.54
N ARG A 108 -2.30 -14.37 1.64
CA ARG A 108 -2.02 -15.80 1.80
C ARG A 108 -3.30 -16.62 1.65
N ASP A 109 -4.35 -16.25 2.36
CA ASP A 109 -5.61 -16.99 2.38
C ASP A 109 -6.30 -16.98 1.00
N LEU A 110 -6.24 -15.85 0.30
CA LEU A 110 -6.75 -15.72 -1.06
C LEU A 110 -5.96 -16.60 -2.05
N ILE A 111 -4.64 -16.61 -1.98
CA ILE A 111 -3.79 -17.42 -2.88
C ILE A 111 -3.95 -18.91 -2.58
N ALA A 112 -3.93 -19.31 -1.31
CA ALA A 112 -4.12 -20.69 -0.90
C ALA A 112 -5.46 -21.27 -1.41
N SER A 113 -6.55 -20.50 -1.24
CA SER A 113 -7.87 -20.92 -1.70
C SER A 113 -8.04 -20.89 -3.22
N SER A 114 -7.51 -19.86 -3.90
CA SER A 114 -7.71 -19.66 -5.35
C SER A 114 -6.85 -20.58 -6.21
N PHE A 115 -5.65 -20.93 -5.76
CA PHE A 115 -4.67 -21.67 -6.56
C PHE A 115 -4.29 -23.03 -5.94
N SER A 116 -4.92 -23.42 -4.81
CA SER A 116 -4.61 -24.65 -4.06
C SER A 116 -3.10 -24.75 -3.74
N LYS A 117 -2.49 -23.63 -3.38
CA LYS A 117 -1.07 -23.53 -3.06
C LYS A 117 -0.91 -23.52 -1.54
N GLU A 118 -0.34 -24.59 -0.99
CA GLU A 118 -0.12 -24.74 0.46
C GLU A 118 1.16 -24.04 0.94
N GLU A 119 2.18 -23.99 0.11
CA GLU A 119 3.49 -23.41 0.44
C GLU A 119 3.48 -21.89 0.25
N VAL A 120 2.79 -21.17 1.13
CA VAL A 120 2.68 -19.70 1.13
C VAL A 120 3.12 -19.15 2.48
N THR A 121 4.19 -18.35 2.46
CA THR A 121 4.71 -17.68 3.66
C THR A 121 4.38 -16.19 3.63
N VAL A 122 3.98 -15.64 4.78
CA VAL A 122 3.75 -14.20 4.94
C VAL A 122 5.04 -13.54 5.41
N ILE A 123 5.60 -12.66 4.59
CA ILE A 123 6.68 -11.74 4.95
C ILE A 123 6.24 -10.34 4.54
N THR A 124 5.79 -9.57 5.52
CA THR A 124 5.26 -8.21 5.29
C THR A 124 6.36 -7.26 4.79
N ASN A 125 5.96 -6.13 4.20
CA ASN A 125 6.88 -5.02 3.99
C ASN A 125 7.38 -4.47 5.34
N TRP A 126 8.36 -3.57 5.27
CA TRP A 126 9.06 -3.01 6.42
C TRP A 126 9.24 -1.50 6.29
N SER A 127 9.74 -0.89 7.36
CA SER A 127 10.20 0.49 7.40
C SER A 127 11.61 0.58 7.97
N ASP A 128 12.35 1.61 7.59
CA ASP A 128 13.61 1.94 8.25
C ASP A 128 13.34 2.85 9.45
N CYS A 129 13.28 2.25 10.64
CA CYS A 129 13.03 2.96 11.88
C CYS A 129 14.21 3.84 12.35
N ARG A 130 15.39 3.74 11.70
CA ARG A 130 16.54 4.62 11.98
C ARG A 130 16.40 5.95 11.24
N ASP A 131 15.91 5.88 10.00
CA ASP A 131 15.69 7.04 9.15
C ASP A 131 14.38 7.75 9.48
N ILE A 132 13.33 7.00 9.85
CA ILE A 132 12.01 7.54 10.17
C ILE A 132 11.83 7.53 11.68
N VAL A 133 11.77 8.71 12.27
CA VAL A 133 11.58 8.91 13.71
C VAL A 133 10.39 9.84 13.98
N PRO A 134 9.70 9.67 15.13
CA PRO A 134 8.68 10.62 15.57
C PRO A 134 9.28 12.00 15.80
N ILE A 135 8.59 13.04 15.32
CA ILE A 135 8.93 14.45 15.58
C ILE A 135 7.72 15.13 16.24
N PRO A 136 7.92 15.92 17.32
CA PRO A 136 6.88 16.73 17.89
C PRO A 136 6.25 17.66 16.86
N LYS A 137 4.95 17.85 16.93
CA LYS A 137 4.17 18.67 15.98
C LYS A 137 4.69 20.11 15.91
N GLU A 138 5.11 20.67 17.04
CA GLU A 138 5.64 22.03 17.19
C GLU A 138 6.94 22.23 16.42
N GLN A 139 7.70 21.15 16.21
CA GLN A 139 8.98 21.17 15.49
C GLN A 139 8.82 20.84 14.00
N ASN A 140 7.60 20.51 13.55
CA ASN A 140 7.37 20.12 12.18
C ASN A 140 7.44 21.34 11.24
N ALA A 141 8.43 21.35 10.33
CA ALA A 141 8.68 22.45 9.42
C ALA A 141 7.54 22.62 8.40
N LEU A 142 6.96 21.53 7.91
CA LEU A 142 5.87 21.56 6.93
C LEU A 142 4.62 22.20 7.53
N LEU A 143 4.25 21.85 8.76
CA LEU A 143 3.11 22.46 9.45
C LEU A 143 3.33 23.94 9.75
N SER A 144 4.59 24.35 9.96
CA SER A 144 4.96 25.76 10.12
C SER A 144 4.80 26.53 8.81
N GLU A 145 5.34 26.00 7.73
CA GLU A 145 5.29 26.58 6.39
C GLU A 145 3.86 26.93 5.96
N TYR A 146 2.91 26.02 6.25
CA TYR A 146 1.51 26.18 5.86
C TYR A 146 0.61 26.69 6.98
N GLN A 147 1.15 27.15 8.12
CA GLN A 147 0.39 27.69 9.26
C GLN A 147 -0.67 26.71 9.81
N LEU A 148 -0.33 25.43 9.90
CA LEU A 148 -1.23 24.33 10.29
C LEU A 148 -0.93 23.76 11.68
N ARG A 149 0.01 24.33 12.45
CA ARG A 149 0.40 23.81 13.77
C ARG A 149 -0.76 23.71 14.76
N ASP A 150 -1.67 24.70 14.72
CA ASP A 150 -2.81 24.77 15.63
C ASP A 150 -4.03 23.96 15.15
N LYS A 151 -3.94 23.34 13.98
CA LYS A 151 -5.02 22.55 13.39
C LYS A 151 -4.87 21.08 13.72
N PHE A 152 -5.98 20.35 13.79
CA PHE A 152 -5.99 18.89 13.83
C PHE A 152 -5.86 18.35 12.42
N ILE A 153 -4.76 17.68 12.13
CA ILE A 153 -4.39 17.30 10.77
C ILE A 153 -4.65 15.82 10.53
N LEU A 154 -5.49 15.54 9.54
CA LEU A 154 -5.71 14.22 8.95
C LEU A 154 -4.91 14.14 7.66
N GLN A 155 -3.93 13.24 7.58
CA GLN A 155 -3.02 13.20 6.44
C GLN A 155 -3.23 11.94 5.60
N TYR A 156 -3.36 12.15 4.30
CA TYR A 156 -3.22 11.12 3.28
C TYR A 156 -1.92 11.33 2.50
N ALA A 157 -0.90 10.51 2.73
CA ALA A 157 0.38 10.60 2.02
C ALA A 157 0.62 9.36 1.15
N GLY A 158 0.79 9.54 -0.16
CA GLY A 158 1.10 8.46 -1.10
C GLY A 158 0.43 8.57 -2.47
N ASN A 159 0.25 7.41 -3.14
CA ASN A 159 -0.37 7.36 -4.46
C ASN A 159 -1.87 7.68 -4.39
N ILE A 160 -2.29 8.76 -5.05
CA ILE A 160 -3.70 9.17 -5.20
C ILE A 160 -4.26 8.42 -6.42
N GLY A 161 -4.42 7.10 -6.28
CA GLY A 161 -4.75 6.18 -7.36
C GLY A 161 -6.10 5.47 -7.19
N TYR A 162 -6.48 4.71 -8.21
CA TYR A 162 -7.76 3.96 -8.24
C TYR A 162 -7.96 2.95 -7.09
N PRO A 163 -6.91 2.29 -6.54
CA PRO A 163 -7.10 1.37 -5.42
C PRO A 163 -7.48 2.04 -4.10
N ASN A 164 -7.46 3.37 -4.04
CA ASN A 164 -7.69 4.11 -2.81
C ASN A 164 -9.03 4.84 -2.85
N ASP A 165 -9.77 4.77 -1.76
CA ASP A 165 -11.02 5.50 -1.54
C ASP A 165 -10.75 6.94 -1.08
N VAL A 166 -10.33 7.76 -2.03
CA VAL A 166 -10.06 9.19 -1.81
C VAL A 166 -11.36 9.98 -1.77
N GLU A 167 -12.37 9.47 -2.43
CA GLU A 167 -13.72 10.05 -2.53
C GLU A 167 -14.36 10.21 -1.16
N SER A 168 -14.33 9.17 -0.32
CA SER A 168 -14.85 9.23 1.05
C SER A 168 -14.10 10.24 1.92
N ILE A 169 -12.78 10.41 1.71
CA ILE A 169 -12.01 11.41 2.44
C ILE A 169 -12.45 12.84 2.06
N VAL A 170 -12.64 13.11 0.76
CA VAL A 170 -13.10 14.43 0.28
C VAL A 170 -14.51 14.72 0.74
N GLU A 171 -15.41 13.74 0.71
CA GLU A 171 -16.79 13.90 1.20
C GLU A 171 -16.82 14.17 2.71
N SER A 172 -16.00 13.47 3.50
CA SER A 172 -15.84 13.73 4.92
C SER A 172 -15.29 15.14 5.19
N ALA A 173 -14.32 15.58 4.41
CA ALA A 173 -13.79 16.94 4.51
C ALA A 173 -14.88 17.99 4.16
N THR A 174 -15.75 17.70 3.22
CA THR A 174 -16.90 18.56 2.87
C THR A 174 -17.86 18.69 4.04
N GLN A 175 -18.22 17.57 4.70
CA GLN A 175 -19.09 17.56 5.87
C GLN A 175 -18.47 18.29 7.08
N LEU A 176 -17.15 18.25 7.20
CA LEU A 176 -16.38 18.90 8.28
C LEU A 176 -15.90 20.32 7.94
N SER A 177 -16.31 20.89 6.80
CA SER A 177 -15.82 22.19 6.30
C SER A 177 -16.10 23.39 7.22
N LYS A 178 -17.10 23.27 8.11
CA LYS A 178 -17.42 24.30 9.11
C LYS A 178 -16.63 24.14 10.43
N GLU A 179 -15.91 23.04 10.60
CA GLU A 179 -15.10 22.77 11.79
C GLU A 179 -13.67 23.28 11.55
N GLU A 180 -13.47 24.58 11.77
CA GLU A 180 -12.19 25.28 11.46
C GLU A 180 -10.95 24.66 12.10
N GLY A 181 -11.12 23.87 13.16
CA GLY A 181 -10.02 23.16 13.83
C GLY A 181 -9.51 21.93 13.08
N ILE A 182 -10.27 21.38 12.10
CA ILE A 182 -9.96 20.13 11.41
C ILE A 182 -9.50 20.41 9.98
N HIS A 183 -8.31 19.90 9.61
CA HIS A 183 -7.73 20.06 8.27
C HIS A 183 -7.27 18.73 7.69
N PHE A 184 -7.39 18.61 6.39
CA PHE A 184 -6.94 17.45 5.61
C PHE A 184 -5.72 17.84 4.80
N LEU A 185 -4.67 17.04 4.90
CA LEU A 185 -3.42 17.22 4.18
C LEU A 185 -3.20 16.04 3.22
N PHE A 186 -3.28 16.32 1.92
CA PHE A 186 -2.94 15.35 0.89
C PHE A 186 -1.52 15.61 0.39
N ILE A 187 -0.67 14.58 0.38
CA ILE A 187 0.69 14.66 -0.16
C ILE A 187 0.87 13.51 -1.16
N GLY A 188 1.02 13.83 -2.45
CA GLY A 188 1.23 12.79 -3.43
C GLY A 188 0.84 13.14 -4.85
N ALA A 189 0.92 12.10 -5.68
CA ALA A 189 0.51 12.14 -7.08
C ALA A 189 -0.26 10.85 -7.42
N GLY A 190 -0.91 10.82 -8.58
CA GLY A 190 -1.61 9.63 -9.03
C GLY A 190 -2.74 9.94 -9.99
N ALA A 191 -3.40 8.89 -10.47
CA ALA A 191 -4.42 9.00 -11.52
C ALA A 191 -5.66 9.84 -11.12
N LYS A 192 -5.96 9.90 -9.81
CA LYS A 192 -7.09 10.70 -9.29
C LYS A 192 -6.68 12.14 -8.86
N LYS A 193 -5.40 12.53 -8.99
CA LYS A 193 -4.93 13.85 -8.52
C LYS A 193 -5.70 15.01 -9.18
N LYS A 194 -5.89 14.96 -10.51
CA LYS A 194 -6.64 15.99 -11.22
C LYS A 194 -8.11 16.08 -10.77
N TRP A 195 -8.72 14.94 -10.48
CA TRP A 195 -10.06 14.88 -9.94
C TRP A 195 -10.10 15.51 -8.54
N LEU A 196 -9.14 15.18 -7.68
CA LEU A 196 -9.05 15.75 -6.33
C LEU A 196 -8.90 17.28 -6.36
N ASP A 197 -8.01 17.81 -7.23
CA ASP A 197 -7.82 19.26 -7.40
C ASP A 197 -9.12 19.95 -7.84
N ALA A 198 -9.85 19.33 -8.78
CA ALA A 198 -11.13 19.85 -9.27
C ALA A 198 -12.21 19.85 -8.19
N GLU A 199 -12.35 18.77 -7.40
CA GLU A 199 -13.34 18.68 -6.31
C GLU A 199 -13.09 19.74 -5.23
N VAL A 200 -11.84 19.92 -4.81
CA VAL A 200 -11.46 20.92 -3.80
C VAL A 200 -11.78 22.34 -4.30
N THR A 201 -11.48 22.63 -5.57
CA THR A 201 -11.75 23.92 -6.17
C THR A 201 -13.25 24.18 -6.33
N ASN A 202 -13.97 23.21 -6.92
CA ASN A 202 -15.41 23.35 -7.22
C ASN A 202 -16.26 23.48 -5.95
N ARG A 203 -15.88 22.80 -4.87
CA ARG A 203 -16.57 22.85 -3.58
C ARG A 203 -16.01 23.93 -2.66
N SER A 204 -14.98 24.67 -3.08
CA SER A 204 -14.30 25.74 -2.29
C SER A 204 -13.87 25.23 -0.89
N LEU A 205 -13.29 24.02 -0.80
CA LEU A 205 -12.90 23.40 0.46
C LEU A 205 -11.62 24.04 1.01
N LYS A 206 -11.75 24.92 1.99
CA LYS A 206 -10.63 25.62 2.65
C LYS A 206 -9.91 24.75 3.69
N ASN A 207 -10.51 23.67 4.11
CA ASN A 207 -9.96 22.71 5.07
C ASN A 207 -9.17 21.56 4.41
N ILE A 208 -8.87 21.65 3.12
CA ILE A 208 -8.00 20.71 2.39
C ILE A 208 -6.80 21.44 1.82
N LEU A 209 -5.61 20.96 2.16
CA LEU A 209 -4.34 21.32 1.52
C LEU A 209 -3.82 20.15 0.69
N ILE A 210 -3.45 20.41 -0.57
CA ILE A 210 -2.92 19.39 -1.47
C ILE A 210 -1.49 19.77 -1.88
N LEU A 211 -0.53 18.90 -1.55
CA LEU A 211 0.87 19.08 -1.87
C LEU A 211 1.36 18.02 -2.88
N PRO A 212 2.35 18.35 -3.71
CA PRO A 212 2.98 17.36 -4.59
C PRO A 212 3.69 16.27 -3.79
N SER A 213 4.08 15.19 -4.47
CA SER A 213 4.93 14.16 -3.89
C SER A 213 6.23 14.77 -3.37
N ARG A 214 6.65 14.36 -2.19
CA ARG A 214 7.89 14.77 -1.54
C ARG A 214 8.98 13.73 -1.77
N SER A 215 10.23 14.15 -1.67
CA SER A 215 11.38 13.26 -1.78
C SER A 215 11.53 12.34 -0.56
N ARG A 216 12.37 11.32 -0.68
CA ARG A 216 12.63 10.39 0.44
C ARG A 216 13.36 11.09 1.59
N GLU A 217 14.20 12.07 1.28
CA GLU A 217 14.93 12.85 2.26
C GLU A 217 14.01 13.69 3.16
N ASP A 218 12.83 14.11 2.63
CA ASP A 218 11.80 14.84 3.39
C ASP A 218 10.82 13.92 4.12
N GLN A 219 11.03 12.61 4.08
CA GLN A 219 10.06 11.62 4.56
C GLN A 219 9.74 11.78 6.04
N VAL A 220 10.73 12.05 6.88
CA VAL A 220 10.55 12.26 8.31
C VAL A 220 9.62 13.45 8.55
N ASN A 221 9.84 14.55 7.84
CA ASN A 221 9.09 15.78 8.00
C ASN A 221 7.62 15.60 7.56
N PHE A 222 7.39 15.08 6.35
CA PHE A 222 6.01 14.96 5.88
C PHE A 222 5.21 13.86 6.58
N LEU A 223 5.81 12.73 6.99
CA LEU A 223 5.08 11.69 7.73
C LEU A 223 4.65 12.15 9.14
N ASN A 224 5.41 13.08 9.71
CA ASN A 224 5.09 13.67 11.01
C ASN A 224 4.14 14.88 10.92
N ALA A 225 3.75 15.31 9.71
CA ALA A 225 2.87 16.47 9.51
C ALA A 225 1.38 16.15 9.74
N CYS A 226 1.07 15.30 10.72
CA CYS A 226 -0.32 14.95 11.06
C CYS A 226 -0.50 14.58 12.53
N ASP A 227 -1.74 14.65 12.97
CA ASP A 227 -2.22 14.08 14.21
C ASP A 227 -2.66 12.62 13.99
N VAL A 228 -3.32 12.33 12.86
CA VAL A 228 -3.76 11.00 12.44
C VAL A 228 -3.49 10.80 10.95
N ALA A 229 -2.95 9.65 10.58
CA ALA A 229 -2.73 9.27 9.21
C ALA A 229 -3.94 8.51 8.63
N LEU A 230 -4.29 8.80 7.38
CA LEU A 230 -5.34 8.11 6.63
C LEU A 230 -4.71 7.09 5.67
N VAL A 231 -5.14 5.86 5.75
CA VAL A 231 -4.78 4.80 4.79
C VAL A 231 -6.06 4.23 4.23
N SER A 232 -6.29 4.36 2.93
CA SER A 232 -7.55 3.94 2.30
C SER A 232 -7.35 2.90 1.21
N LEU A 233 -8.31 2.00 1.11
CA LEU A 233 -8.50 1.05 0.03
C LEU A 233 -9.98 1.10 -0.40
N VAL A 234 -10.25 0.82 -1.67
CA VAL A 234 -11.62 0.60 -2.16
C VAL A 234 -12.10 -0.80 -1.81
N ASP A 235 -13.40 -1.07 -1.95
CA ASP A 235 -13.97 -2.41 -1.81
C ASP A 235 -13.32 -3.43 -2.75
N GLY A 236 -13.25 -4.68 -2.31
CA GLY A 236 -12.72 -5.79 -3.09
C GLY A 236 -11.20 -5.83 -3.14
N MET A 237 -10.49 -5.06 -2.31
CA MET A 237 -9.02 -5.07 -2.22
C MET A 237 -8.47 -6.13 -1.25
N LYS A 238 -9.33 -6.78 -0.48
CA LYS A 238 -8.93 -7.82 0.48
C LYS A 238 -8.14 -8.96 -0.20
N GLY A 239 -6.94 -9.20 0.28
CA GLY A 239 -6.02 -10.24 -0.24
C GLY A 239 -5.37 -9.90 -1.59
N ILE A 240 -5.59 -8.71 -2.13
CA ILE A 240 -5.08 -8.33 -3.47
C ILE A 240 -3.83 -7.48 -3.37
N SER A 241 -3.80 -6.54 -2.43
CA SER A 241 -2.66 -5.63 -2.21
C SER A 241 -2.66 -5.10 -0.78
N VAL A 242 -1.48 -4.88 -0.24
CA VAL A 242 -1.30 -4.28 1.09
C VAL A 242 -0.62 -2.93 0.94
N PRO A 243 -1.19 -1.83 1.48
CA PRO A 243 -0.59 -0.51 1.36
C PRO A 243 0.68 -0.40 2.21
N SER A 244 1.85 -0.52 1.57
CA SER A 244 3.16 -0.53 2.24
C SER A 244 3.45 0.72 3.08
N ARG A 245 2.79 1.85 2.79
CA ARG A 245 2.93 3.10 3.56
C ARG A 245 2.56 2.96 5.04
N ILE A 246 1.75 1.94 5.41
CA ILE A 246 1.41 1.70 6.82
C ILE A 246 2.66 1.57 7.68
N TYR A 247 3.68 0.85 7.23
CA TYR A 247 4.89 0.60 8.01
C TYR A 247 5.69 1.88 8.29
N ASN A 248 5.75 2.80 7.31
CA ASN A 248 6.38 4.11 7.49
C ASN A 248 5.59 5.00 8.45
N ILE A 249 4.25 4.93 8.42
CA ILE A 249 3.38 5.63 9.37
C ILE A 249 3.59 5.11 10.78
N LEU A 250 3.71 3.78 10.95
CA LEU A 250 4.04 3.16 12.23
C LEU A 250 5.39 3.66 12.75
N ALA A 251 6.42 3.69 11.90
CA ALA A 251 7.75 4.18 12.27
C ALA A 251 7.74 5.67 12.67
N ALA A 252 6.90 6.49 12.06
CA ALA A 252 6.68 7.88 12.46
C ALA A 252 5.85 8.03 13.73
N GLY A 253 5.39 6.92 14.34
CA GLY A 253 4.61 6.93 15.58
C GLY A 253 3.25 7.62 15.42
N LYS A 254 2.55 7.42 14.30
CA LYS A 254 1.26 8.07 14.06
C LYS A 254 0.11 7.09 14.17
N PRO A 255 -0.99 7.48 14.86
CA PRO A 255 -2.26 6.77 14.82
C PRO A 255 -2.82 6.71 13.39
N ILE A 256 -3.63 5.67 13.10
CA ILE A 256 -4.15 5.42 11.76
C ILE A 256 -5.68 5.34 11.78
N ILE A 257 -6.32 6.03 10.84
CA ILE A 257 -7.68 5.67 10.42
C ILE A 257 -7.55 4.86 9.12
N ALA A 258 -7.87 3.58 9.19
CA ALA A 258 -7.84 2.65 8.07
C ALA A 258 -9.22 2.59 7.42
N ILE A 259 -9.33 3.07 6.18
CA ILE A 259 -10.55 2.97 5.37
C ILE A 259 -10.39 1.69 4.55
N THR A 260 -10.99 0.59 5.00
CA THR A 260 -10.78 -0.74 4.40
C THR A 260 -11.85 -1.73 4.85
N GLU A 261 -11.96 -2.84 4.12
CA GLU A 261 -12.77 -3.99 4.53
C GLU A 261 -12.20 -4.63 5.82
N PRO A 262 -13.04 -5.23 6.67
CA PRO A 262 -12.58 -5.98 7.82
C PRO A 262 -11.70 -7.19 7.42
N SER A 263 -10.80 -7.57 8.29
CA SER A 263 -9.84 -8.70 8.09
C SER A 263 -8.90 -8.56 6.88
N THR A 264 -8.71 -7.35 6.33
CA THR A 264 -7.55 -7.04 5.48
C THR A 264 -6.30 -6.98 6.35
N GLU A 265 -5.11 -7.19 5.77
CA GLU A 265 -3.85 -7.03 6.53
C GLU A 265 -3.76 -5.64 7.17
N LEU A 266 -4.23 -4.58 6.48
CA LEU A 266 -4.30 -3.23 7.01
C LEU A 266 -5.19 -3.15 8.28
N ALA A 267 -6.39 -3.74 8.24
CA ALA A 267 -7.30 -3.77 9.39
C ALA A 267 -6.70 -4.56 10.56
N LEU A 268 -6.17 -5.75 10.27
CA LEU A 268 -5.56 -6.63 11.29
C LEU A 268 -4.41 -5.92 12.02
N VAL A 269 -3.52 -5.22 11.31
CA VAL A 269 -2.42 -4.48 11.94
C VAL A 269 -2.94 -3.38 12.84
N VAL A 270 -3.96 -2.61 12.42
CA VAL A 270 -4.53 -1.54 13.23
C VAL A 270 -5.19 -2.07 14.50
N GLU A 271 -5.96 -3.16 14.40
CA GLU A 271 -6.62 -3.80 15.55
C GLU A 271 -5.62 -4.41 16.53
N GLU A 272 -4.73 -5.28 16.03
CA GLU A 272 -3.78 -6.03 16.87
C GLU A 272 -2.81 -5.14 17.62
N GLN A 273 -2.41 -4.01 17.01
CA GLN A 273 -1.51 -3.07 17.65
C GLN A 273 -2.26 -1.99 18.45
N ASN A 274 -3.58 -1.94 18.36
CA ASN A 274 -4.44 -0.93 19.01
C ASN A 274 -3.95 0.51 18.72
N ILE A 275 -3.81 0.84 17.42
CA ILE A 275 -3.17 2.07 16.94
C ILE A 275 -4.09 3.00 16.18
N GLY A 276 -5.40 2.78 16.23
CA GLY A 276 -6.34 3.62 15.54
C GLY A 276 -7.71 2.98 15.30
N TRP A 277 -8.34 3.34 14.21
CA TRP A 277 -9.72 3.00 13.87
C TRP A 277 -9.82 2.37 12.48
N ILE A 278 -10.89 1.59 12.30
CA ILE A 278 -11.24 1.00 11.00
C ILE A 278 -12.59 1.56 10.58
N VAL A 279 -12.66 2.00 9.33
CA VAL A 279 -13.88 2.52 8.71
C VAL A 279 -14.12 1.76 7.41
N PRO A 280 -15.36 1.31 7.13
CA PRO A 280 -15.68 0.69 5.85
C PRO A 280 -15.44 1.65 4.69
N PRO A 281 -14.98 1.17 3.52
CA PRO A 281 -14.92 1.97 2.31
C PRO A 281 -16.29 2.52 1.92
N HIS A 282 -16.31 3.61 1.16
CA HIS A 282 -17.52 4.28 0.69
C HIS A 282 -18.51 4.70 1.80
N ASN A 283 -17.99 4.98 3.01
CA ASN A 283 -18.79 5.40 4.16
C ASN A 283 -18.23 6.69 4.80
N PRO A 284 -18.44 7.85 4.17
CA PRO A 284 -17.96 9.12 4.69
C PRO A 284 -18.58 9.50 6.05
N GLU A 285 -19.83 9.08 6.34
CA GLU A 285 -20.48 9.34 7.62
C GLU A 285 -19.77 8.63 8.78
N ALA A 286 -19.39 7.36 8.57
CA ALA A 286 -18.60 6.62 9.56
C ALA A 286 -17.22 7.25 9.73
N LEU A 287 -16.59 7.72 8.64
CA LEU A 287 -15.30 8.41 8.70
C LEU A 287 -15.40 9.73 9.48
N VAL A 288 -16.43 10.55 9.23
CA VAL A 288 -16.70 11.79 9.99
C VAL A 288 -16.87 11.50 11.49
N LYS A 289 -17.62 10.45 11.84
CA LYS A 289 -17.82 10.05 13.24
C LYS A 289 -16.48 9.74 13.92
N VAL A 290 -15.63 8.93 13.27
CA VAL A 290 -14.33 8.55 13.81
C VAL A 290 -13.38 9.75 13.88
N ILE A 291 -13.40 10.65 12.89
CA ILE A 291 -12.60 11.88 12.92
C ILE A 291 -12.97 12.77 14.11
N ARG A 292 -14.27 12.97 14.37
CA ARG A 292 -14.75 13.74 15.54
C ARG A 292 -14.36 13.07 16.85
N GLU A 293 -14.47 11.75 16.94
CA GLU A 293 -13.99 10.99 18.10
C GLU A 293 -12.51 11.22 18.36
N ALA A 294 -11.66 11.09 17.35
CA ALA A 294 -10.23 11.34 17.45
C ALA A 294 -9.91 12.80 17.81
N TYR A 295 -10.69 13.76 17.26
CA TYR A 295 -10.53 15.18 17.54
C TYR A 295 -10.87 15.55 18.99
N VAL A 296 -11.90 14.94 19.56
CA VAL A 296 -12.30 15.16 20.96
C VAL A 296 -11.32 14.46 21.94
N ASN A 297 -10.87 13.25 21.60
CA ASN A 297 -10.02 12.42 22.46
C ASN A 297 -8.53 12.50 22.07
N LYS A 298 -7.99 13.71 21.89
CA LYS A 298 -6.58 13.93 21.46
C LYS A 298 -5.55 13.32 22.41
N ASP A 299 -5.85 13.19 23.67
CA ASP A 299 -5.02 12.57 24.71
C ASP A 299 -4.73 11.09 24.43
N GLN A 300 -5.60 10.38 23.70
CA GLN A 300 -5.40 8.99 23.29
C GLN A 300 -4.42 8.83 22.12
N LEU A 301 -4.15 9.90 21.35
CA LEU A 301 -3.32 9.81 20.14
C LEU A 301 -1.85 9.52 20.45
N ALA A 302 -1.30 10.15 21.51
CA ALA A 302 0.09 9.93 21.90
C ALA A 302 0.34 8.46 22.33
N PRO A 303 -0.49 7.84 23.20
CA PRO A 303 -0.40 6.40 23.49
C PRO A 303 -0.54 5.49 22.25
N MET A 304 -1.45 5.81 21.32
CA MET A 304 -1.60 5.07 20.05
C MET A 304 -0.34 5.19 19.20
N GLY A 305 0.20 6.40 19.05
CA GLY A 305 1.45 6.67 18.33
C GLY A 305 2.64 5.92 18.94
N MET A 306 2.72 5.84 20.24
CA MET A 306 3.77 5.07 20.94
C MET A 306 3.66 3.57 20.62
N ARG A 307 2.46 2.99 20.66
CA ARG A 307 2.24 1.59 20.25
C ARG A 307 2.59 1.36 18.78
N ALA A 308 2.24 2.31 17.91
CA ALA A 308 2.62 2.24 16.49
C ALA A 308 4.14 2.18 16.32
N ARG A 309 4.88 3.04 17.01
CA ARG A 309 6.34 3.07 16.99
C ARG A 309 6.96 1.76 17.50
N ILE A 310 6.51 1.26 18.63
CA ILE A 310 6.97 -0.02 19.21
C ILE A 310 6.71 -1.16 18.21
N ALA A 311 5.52 -1.23 17.62
CA ALA A 311 5.22 -2.25 16.61
C ALA A 311 6.15 -2.17 15.38
N ALA A 312 6.50 -0.96 14.92
CA ALA A 312 7.44 -0.77 13.84
C ALA A 312 8.83 -1.31 14.20
N GLU A 313 9.34 -0.98 15.37
CA GLU A 313 10.68 -1.37 15.86
C GLU A 313 10.80 -2.87 16.12
N GLU A 314 9.76 -3.49 16.69
CA GLU A 314 9.80 -4.91 17.05
C GLU A 314 9.46 -5.85 15.90
N LYS A 315 8.53 -5.46 15.00
CA LYS A 315 7.91 -6.39 14.03
C LYS A 315 8.17 -6.03 12.57
N TYR A 316 8.43 -4.75 12.27
CA TYR A 316 8.43 -4.28 10.88
C TYR A 316 9.72 -3.58 10.47
N THR A 317 10.86 -3.95 11.07
CA THR A 317 12.18 -3.49 10.64
C THR A 317 12.69 -4.30 9.44
N PHE A 318 13.63 -3.72 8.69
CA PHE A 318 14.33 -4.42 7.62
C PHE A 318 15.04 -5.67 8.13
N GLU A 319 15.71 -5.58 9.26
CA GLU A 319 16.46 -6.68 9.88
C GLU A 319 15.58 -7.88 10.20
N CYS A 320 14.38 -7.65 10.80
CA CYS A 320 13.41 -8.70 11.09
C CYS A 320 12.94 -9.41 9.81
N LYS A 321 12.70 -8.66 8.72
CA LYS A 321 12.25 -9.25 7.46
C LYS A 321 13.37 -9.94 6.71
N LEU A 322 14.59 -9.42 6.75
CA LEU A 322 15.78 -10.07 6.20
C LEU A 322 15.99 -11.44 6.85
N GLN A 323 15.90 -11.53 8.17
CA GLN A 323 15.98 -12.80 8.90
C GLN A 323 14.88 -13.79 8.46
N SER A 324 13.65 -13.31 8.24
CA SER A 324 12.55 -14.14 7.75
C SER A 324 12.83 -14.69 6.35
N PHE A 325 13.39 -13.89 5.44
CA PHE A 325 13.82 -14.34 4.11
C PHE A 325 15.00 -15.33 4.18
N GLN A 326 15.98 -15.08 5.05
CA GLN A 326 17.12 -16.00 5.24
C GLN A 326 16.64 -17.37 5.73
N THR A 327 15.77 -17.40 6.74
CA THR A 327 15.18 -18.63 7.26
C THR A 327 14.38 -19.38 6.18
N LEU A 328 13.59 -18.65 5.39
CA LEU A 328 12.86 -19.25 4.27
C LEU A 328 13.81 -19.89 3.25
N LEU A 329 14.84 -19.16 2.82
CA LEU A 329 15.78 -19.65 1.79
C LEU A 329 16.63 -20.84 2.27
N GLN A 330 16.92 -20.93 3.56
CA GLN A 330 17.65 -22.09 4.13
C GLN A 330 16.81 -23.37 4.17
N ASN A 331 15.45 -23.22 4.19
CA ASN A 331 14.51 -24.35 4.26
C ASN A 331 13.98 -24.79 2.88
N LEU A 332 14.41 -24.18 1.78
CA LEU A 332 14.00 -24.50 0.40
C LEU A 332 15.00 -25.36 -0.34
#